data_9c690d1585c448c894208f51fee0ef4a
#
_entry.id   9c690d1585c448c894208f51fee0ef4a
#
_cell.length_a   1.000
_cell.length_b   1.000
_cell.length_c   1.000
_cell.angle_alpha   90.00
_cell.angle_beta   90.00
_cell.angle_gamma   90.00
#
_symmetry.space_group_name_H-M   'P 1'
#
loop_
_entity.id
_entity.type
_entity.pdbx_description
1 polymer ?
#
loop_
_entity_poly.entity_id
_entity_poly.type
_entity_poly.pdbx_seq_one_letter_code
_entity_poly.pdbx_strand_id
1 'polypeptide(L)'
;MAINSEYKRAIDMTIENLRKDGLQLDYYLDLQTCCQLGFLYDVENKDYYKIYSDYVKEIALKEVIEDKDHADTWRNLYWEIVRLESFWFFESYLIYMEHKRPFEKRFYEPRAKTLKTVVDDLQTLEFSKDQKMYTLSMPSRVGKSTIMVFFGSWIGLRHPDSHNALGTHSGMLADHFFKEMLELLTSEEYCFQELYSYFNPNTKFIEDKSAEKMTISLASKGDFPWFNFTGIDGTWTGMVDVSSNGYLLVDDLVRDRTHSLSPKRMNDTFAEYLNKMVDRKNDGAKEIMIGTLWNVLDP
;
A
#
# COMPACT_ATOMS: atom_id res chain seq x y z
N MET A 1 -20.20 -13.74 1.70
CA MET A 1 -20.54 -14.74 2.76
C MET A 1 -21.41 -14.09 3.83
N ALA A 2 -22.07 -14.89 4.69
CA ALA A 2 -22.83 -14.33 5.81
C ALA A 2 -21.84 -13.79 6.85
N ILE A 3 -22.11 -12.57 7.37
CA ILE A 3 -21.33 -11.94 8.44
C ILE A 3 -21.37 -12.84 9.67
N ASN A 4 -20.24 -12.95 10.38
CA ASN A 4 -20.20 -13.71 11.64
C ASN A 4 -21.29 -13.20 12.59
N SER A 5 -22.20 -14.10 12.95
CA SER A 5 -23.41 -13.76 13.72
C SER A 5 -23.12 -13.22 15.13
N GLU A 6 -21.99 -13.64 15.74
CA GLU A 6 -21.56 -13.14 17.06
C GLU A 6 -21.09 -11.71 16.99
N TYR A 7 -20.19 -11.39 16.06
CA TYR A 7 -19.65 -10.02 15.91
C TYR A 7 -20.74 -9.04 15.49
N LYS A 8 -21.60 -9.46 14.55
CA LYS A 8 -22.76 -8.66 14.16
C LYS A 8 -23.66 -8.36 15.35
N ARG A 9 -24.00 -9.39 16.14
CA ARG A 9 -24.86 -9.23 17.33
C ARG A 9 -24.23 -8.29 18.38
N ALA A 10 -22.92 -8.40 18.61
CA ALA A 10 -22.21 -7.53 19.52
C ALA A 10 -22.25 -6.07 19.04
N ILE A 11 -22.01 -5.81 17.76
CA ILE A 11 -22.11 -4.48 17.15
C ILE A 11 -23.53 -3.93 17.28
N ASP A 12 -24.56 -4.72 16.90
CA ASP A 12 -25.95 -4.29 16.96
C ASP A 12 -26.36 -3.92 18.42
N MET A 13 -25.93 -4.71 19.41
CA MET A 13 -26.18 -4.43 20.82
C MET A 13 -25.48 -3.14 21.28
N THR A 14 -24.23 -2.94 20.90
CA THR A 14 -23.47 -1.73 21.28
C THR A 14 -24.08 -0.48 20.66
N ILE A 15 -24.50 -0.55 19.38
CA ILE A 15 -25.22 0.55 18.72
C ILE A 15 -26.57 0.83 19.39
N GLU A 16 -27.31 -0.20 19.83
CA GLU A 16 -28.55 -0.01 20.57
C GLU A 16 -28.31 0.68 21.92
N ASN A 17 -27.25 0.30 22.64
CA ASN A 17 -26.86 0.95 23.89
C ASN A 17 -26.48 2.42 23.68
N LEU A 18 -25.68 2.73 22.65
CA LEU A 18 -25.35 4.11 22.27
C LEU A 18 -26.60 4.97 21.99
N ARG A 19 -27.63 4.38 21.37
CA ARG A 19 -28.92 5.08 21.13
C ARG A 19 -29.70 5.36 22.39
N LYS A 20 -29.61 4.48 23.39
CA LYS A 20 -30.34 4.62 24.66
C LYS A 20 -29.65 5.56 25.66
N ASP A 21 -28.34 5.36 25.82
CA ASP A 21 -27.56 5.95 26.91
C ASP A 21 -26.76 7.17 26.46
N GLY A 22 -26.75 7.44 25.14
CA GLY A 22 -25.98 8.52 24.55
C GLY A 22 -24.48 8.17 24.42
N LEU A 23 -23.67 9.20 24.25
CA LEU A 23 -22.24 9.08 24.06
C LEU A 23 -21.56 8.56 25.33
N GLN A 24 -21.01 7.38 25.27
CA GLN A 24 -20.23 6.73 26.34
C GLN A 24 -18.96 6.15 25.71
N LEU A 25 -17.79 6.55 26.21
CA LEU A 25 -16.48 6.11 25.69
C LEU A 25 -16.37 4.58 25.64
N ASP A 26 -16.86 3.88 26.66
CA ASP A 26 -16.79 2.42 26.75
C ASP A 26 -17.48 1.72 25.57
N TYR A 27 -18.59 2.23 25.07
CA TYR A 27 -19.27 1.66 23.91
C TYR A 27 -18.48 1.82 22.61
N TYR A 28 -17.69 2.89 22.46
CA TYR A 28 -16.80 3.06 21.31
C TYR A 28 -15.58 2.15 21.40
N LEU A 29 -15.06 1.87 22.59
CA LEU A 29 -14.02 0.87 22.82
C LEU A 29 -14.53 -0.54 22.51
N ASP A 30 -15.78 -0.86 22.87
CA ASP A 30 -16.41 -2.12 22.52
C ASP A 30 -16.60 -2.26 21.00
N LEU A 31 -17.06 -1.21 20.31
CA LEU A 31 -17.18 -1.21 18.85
C LEU A 31 -15.82 -1.42 18.18
N GLN A 32 -14.79 -0.74 18.65
CA GLN A 32 -13.43 -0.94 18.14
C GLN A 32 -13.00 -2.40 18.32
N THR A 33 -13.23 -3.00 19.47
CA THR A 33 -12.90 -4.40 19.74
C THR A 33 -13.63 -5.34 18.81
N CYS A 34 -14.92 -5.11 18.57
CA CYS A 34 -15.69 -5.89 17.59
C CYS A 34 -15.16 -5.75 16.16
N CYS A 35 -14.79 -4.54 15.73
CA CYS A 35 -14.19 -4.31 14.43
C CYS A 35 -12.83 -5.01 14.31
N GLN A 36 -12.01 -4.95 15.35
CA GLN A 36 -10.72 -5.64 15.38
C GLN A 36 -10.88 -7.15 15.22
N LEU A 37 -11.78 -7.76 15.96
CA LEU A 37 -12.06 -9.19 15.84
C LEU A 37 -12.60 -9.53 14.45
N GLY A 38 -13.44 -8.68 13.88
CA GLY A 38 -13.93 -8.83 12.51
C GLY A 38 -12.81 -8.78 11.48
N PHE A 39 -11.88 -7.84 11.58
CA PHE A 39 -10.73 -7.75 10.68
C PHE A 39 -9.78 -8.95 10.80
N LEU A 40 -9.67 -9.58 11.96
CA LEU A 40 -8.80 -10.73 12.19
C LEU A 40 -9.45 -12.06 11.79
N TYR A 41 -10.73 -12.25 12.06
CA TYR A 41 -11.38 -13.56 12.00
C TYR A 41 -12.55 -13.65 11.00
N ASP A 42 -12.98 -12.54 10.41
CA ASP A 42 -14.07 -12.47 9.42
C ASP A 42 -13.71 -11.55 8.25
N VAL A 43 -12.52 -11.78 7.70
CA VAL A 43 -11.86 -10.92 6.71
C VAL A 43 -12.68 -10.69 5.45
N GLU A 44 -13.49 -11.67 5.03
CA GLU A 44 -14.33 -11.56 3.83
C GLU A 44 -15.41 -10.49 3.99
N ASN A 45 -15.76 -10.16 5.23
CA ASN A 45 -16.72 -9.12 5.57
C ASN A 45 -16.04 -7.84 6.11
N LYS A 46 -14.75 -7.62 5.83
CA LYS A 46 -13.98 -6.47 6.32
C LYS A 46 -14.65 -5.12 6.03
N ASP A 47 -15.34 -5.00 4.89
CA ASP A 47 -16.02 -3.75 4.50
C ASP A 47 -17.24 -3.44 5.39
N TYR A 48 -17.89 -4.47 5.94
CA TYR A 48 -18.92 -4.29 6.97
C TYR A 48 -18.34 -3.70 8.25
N TYR A 49 -17.21 -4.24 8.73
CA TYR A 49 -16.55 -3.72 9.95
C TYR A 49 -15.95 -2.33 9.72
N LYS A 50 -15.53 -2.03 8.49
CA LYS A 50 -15.01 -0.72 8.11
C LYS A 50 -16.02 0.41 8.33
N ILE A 51 -17.31 0.17 8.09
CA ILE A 51 -18.38 1.16 8.32
C ILE A 51 -18.41 1.60 9.79
N TYR A 52 -18.29 0.65 10.72
CA TYR A 52 -18.33 0.96 12.15
C TYR A 52 -17.01 1.53 12.65
N SER A 53 -15.89 1.08 12.14
CA SER A 53 -14.60 1.67 12.48
C SER A 53 -14.48 3.12 11.97
N ASP A 54 -15.04 3.44 10.80
CA ASP A 54 -15.13 4.81 10.30
C ASP A 54 -16.02 5.67 11.20
N TYR A 55 -17.15 5.15 11.65
CA TYR A 55 -18.01 5.82 12.60
C TYR A 55 -17.29 6.13 13.93
N VAL A 56 -16.56 5.15 14.49
CA VAL A 56 -15.79 5.37 15.73
C VAL A 56 -14.70 6.42 15.50
N LYS A 57 -13.99 6.40 14.35
CA LYS A 57 -12.97 7.41 14.02
C LYS A 57 -13.55 8.82 13.92
N GLU A 58 -14.71 8.98 13.31
CA GLU A 58 -15.39 10.27 13.19
C GLU A 58 -15.73 10.85 14.58
N ILE A 59 -16.31 10.01 15.45
CA ILE A 59 -16.61 10.43 16.81
C ILE A 59 -15.34 10.72 17.61
N ALA A 60 -14.34 9.87 17.52
CA ALA A 60 -13.08 10.08 18.23
C ALA A 60 -12.41 11.42 17.87
N LEU A 61 -12.38 11.79 16.59
CA LEU A 61 -11.86 13.10 16.15
C LEU A 61 -12.66 14.28 16.72
N LYS A 62 -13.95 14.14 16.85
CA LYS A 62 -14.81 15.16 17.45
C LYS A 62 -14.57 15.27 18.94
N GLU A 63 -14.58 14.14 19.64
CA GLU A 63 -14.46 14.08 21.10
C GLU A 63 -13.05 14.47 21.61
N VAL A 64 -12.00 14.31 20.83
CA VAL A 64 -10.67 14.89 21.15
C VAL A 64 -10.78 16.40 21.46
N ILE A 65 -11.74 17.10 20.85
CA ILE A 65 -11.92 18.55 21.02
C ILE A 65 -12.96 18.86 22.13
N GLU A 66 -14.05 18.07 22.20
CA GLU A 66 -15.21 18.31 23.07
C GLU A 66 -15.00 17.72 24.47
N ASP A 67 -14.44 16.52 24.59
CA ASP A 67 -14.19 15.82 25.88
C ASP A 67 -12.70 15.95 26.26
N LYS A 68 -12.37 17.07 26.87
CA LYS A 68 -10.98 17.38 27.26
C LYS A 68 -10.41 16.44 28.32
N ASP A 69 -11.26 15.89 29.16
CA ASP A 69 -10.82 15.01 30.26
C ASP A 69 -10.34 13.65 29.73
N HIS A 70 -10.87 13.20 28.59
CA HIS A 70 -10.50 11.95 27.93
C HIS A 70 -9.87 12.14 26.53
N ALA A 71 -9.41 13.34 26.20
CA ALA A 71 -8.88 13.69 24.86
C ALA A 71 -7.74 12.77 24.41
N ASP A 72 -6.86 12.34 25.30
CA ASP A 72 -5.78 11.41 24.97
C ASP A 72 -6.32 10.00 24.70
N THR A 73 -7.34 9.56 25.41
CA THR A 73 -7.99 8.26 25.17
C THR A 73 -8.66 8.25 23.80
N TRP A 74 -9.41 9.31 23.44
CA TRP A 74 -10.04 9.46 22.14
C TRP A 74 -9.01 9.50 21.01
N ARG A 75 -7.90 10.22 21.20
CA ARG A 75 -6.79 10.27 20.22
C ARG A 75 -6.16 8.90 20.04
N ASN A 76 -5.91 8.18 21.12
CA ASN A 76 -5.34 6.83 21.06
C ASN A 76 -6.30 5.87 20.37
N LEU A 77 -7.60 5.93 20.66
CA LEU A 77 -8.63 5.13 20.02
C LEU A 77 -8.62 5.34 18.49
N TYR A 78 -8.58 6.60 18.04
CA TYR A 78 -8.47 6.93 16.61
C TYR A 78 -7.25 6.26 15.96
N TRP A 79 -6.06 6.41 16.54
CA TRP A 79 -4.84 5.88 15.95
C TRP A 79 -4.76 4.35 16.02
N GLU A 80 -5.29 3.74 17.07
CA GLU A 80 -5.41 2.28 17.15
C GLU A 80 -6.28 1.72 16.02
N ILE A 81 -7.40 2.37 15.72
CA ILE A 81 -8.27 1.96 14.62
C ILE A 81 -7.55 2.13 13.28
N VAL A 82 -6.92 3.27 13.02
CA VAL A 82 -6.17 3.50 11.78
C VAL A 82 -5.05 2.47 11.62
N ARG A 83 -4.37 2.11 12.71
CA ARG A 83 -3.35 1.06 12.72
C ARG A 83 -3.93 -0.31 12.33
N LEU A 84 -5.05 -0.71 12.93
CA LEU A 84 -5.71 -1.98 12.64
C LEU A 84 -6.20 -2.07 11.18
N GLU A 85 -6.74 -0.97 10.69
CA GLU A 85 -7.19 -0.87 9.31
C GLU A 85 -6.05 -0.93 8.29
N SER A 86 -4.85 -0.44 8.64
CA SER A 86 -3.74 -0.25 7.68
C SER A 86 -3.28 -1.54 7.01
N PHE A 87 -3.53 -2.70 7.60
CA PHE A 87 -3.26 -3.99 6.94
C PHE A 87 -4.25 -4.28 5.81
N TRP A 88 -5.50 -3.87 5.95
CA TRP A 88 -6.60 -4.20 5.04
C TRP A 88 -6.96 -3.09 4.08
N PHE A 89 -6.70 -1.84 4.45
CA PHE A 89 -7.09 -0.66 3.69
C PHE A 89 -5.90 0.23 3.39
N PHE A 90 -5.63 0.40 2.11
CA PHE A 90 -4.45 1.15 1.65
C PHE A 90 -4.49 2.62 2.08
N GLU A 91 -5.68 3.25 2.10
CA GLU A 91 -5.82 4.63 2.60
C GLU A 91 -5.41 4.75 4.08
N SER A 92 -5.90 3.84 4.93
CA SER A 92 -5.54 3.82 6.35
C SER A 92 -4.05 3.55 6.56
N TYR A 93 -3.45 2.72 5.69
CA TYR A 93 -1.99 2.53 5.67
C TYR A 93 -1.25 3.83 5.36
N LEU A 94 -1.65 4.57 4.32
CA LEU A 94 -1.03 5.85 3.96
C LEU A 94 -1.10 6.86 5.11
N ILE A 95 -2.26 6.97 5.76
CA ILE A 95 -2.47 7.88 6.90
C ILE A 95 -1.59 7.46 8.08
N TYR A 96 -1.56 6.17 8.43
CA TYR A 96 -0.78 5.70 9.58
C TYR A 96 0.73 5.81 9.34
N MET A 97 1.20 5.50 8.13
CA MET A 97 2.62 5.58 7.78
C MET A 97 3.25 6.93 8.07
N GLU A 98 2.48 7.99 7.91
CA GLU A 98 2.97 9.37 8.03
C GLU A 98 2.46 10.10 9.29
N HIS A 99 1.80 9.42 10.24
CA HIS A 99 1.14 10.11 11.35
C HIS A 99 2.11 10.88 12.27
N LYS A 100 3.37 10.44 12.37
CA LYS A 100 4.44 11.13 13.13
C LYS A 100 4.97 12.38 12.42
N ARG A 101 4.72 12.50 11.11
CA ARG A 101 5.18 13.65 10.31
C ARG A 101 4.23 14.84 10.48
N PRO A 102 4.76 16.07 10.48
CA PRO A 102 3.94 17.27 10.39
C PRO A 102 3.04 17.23 9.15
N PHE A 103 1.81 17.73 9.27
CA PHE A 103 0.80 17.64 8.20
C PHE A 103 1.31 18.18 6.85
N GLU A 104 2.06 19.29 6.87
CA GLU A 104 2.59 19.95 5.67
C GLU A 104 3.63 19.10 4.92
N LYS A 105 4.25 18.15 5.63
CA LYS A 105 5.25 17.22 5.07
C LYS A 105 4.67 15.88 4.64
N ARG A 106 3.41 15.60 4.98
CA ARG A 106 2.75 14.36 4.60
C ARG A 106 2.51 14.31 3.10
N PHE A 107 2.66 13.15 2.55
CA PHE A 107 2.42 12.93 1.12
C PHE A 107 0.93 12.84 0.80
N TYR A 108 0.22 11.92 1.47
CA TYR A 108 -1.14 11.57 1.09
C TYR A 108 -2.19 12.59 1.55
N GLU A 109 -2.28 12.91 2.82
CA GLU A 109 -3.39 13.69 3.35
C GLU A 109 -3.58 15.05 2.68
N PRO A 110 -2.52 15.85 2.40
CA PRO A 110 -2.68 17.10 1.65
C PRO A 110 -3.14 16.91 0.20
N ARG A 111 -2.99 15.71 -0.36
CA ARG A 111 -3.33 15.33 -1.74
C ARG A 111 -4.49 14.35 -1.82
N ALA A 112 -5.12 14.00 -0.71
CA ALA A 112 -6.17 12.98 -0.63
C ALA A 112 -7.27 13.20 -1.68
N LYS A 113 -7.73 14.43 -1.84
CA LYS A 113 -8.76 14.77 -2.84
C LYS A 113 -8.35 14.40 -4.27
N THR A 114 -7.07 14.49 -4.61
CA THR A 114 -6.55 14.19 -5.95
C THR A 114 -6.23 12.70 -6.12
N LEU A 115 -5.75 12.05 -5.06
CA LEU A 115 -5.24 10.69 -5.10
C LEU A 115 -6.27 9.62 -4.68
N LYS A 116 -7.41 10.02 -4.11
CA LYS A 116 -8.41 9.09 -3.57
C LYS A 116 -8.82 8.01 -4.57
N THR A 117 -9.14 8.38 -5.79
CA THR A 117 -9.52 7.42 -6.84
C THR A 117 -8.41 6.41 -7.12
N VAL A 118 -7.16 6.88 -7.20
CA VAL A 118 -5.99 6.00 -7.41
C VAL A 118 -5.81 5.04 -6.24
N VAL A 119 -6.00 5.51 -5.01
CA VAL A 119 -5.91 4.69 -3.80
C VAL A 119 -7.00 3.61 -3.79
N ASP A 120 -8.23 3.95 -4.16
CA ASP A 120 -9.35 3.02 -4.24
C ASP A 120 -9.15 1.98 -5.36
N ASP A 121 -8.61 2.40 -6.51
CA ASP A 121 -8.29 1.49 -7.61
C ASP A 121 -7.17 0.50 -7.20
N LEU A 122 -6.11 0.97 -6.55
CA LEU A 122 -5.04 0.12 -6.04
C LEU A 122 -5.53 -0.83 -4.94
N GLN A 123 -6.41 -0.36 -4.05
CA GLN A 123 -7.11 -1.19 -3.09
C GLN A 123 -7.91 -2.30 -3.79
N THR A 124 -8.64 -1.96 -4.83
CA THR A 124 -9.45 -2.91 -5.61
C THR A 124 -8.55 -3.91 -6.33
N LEU A 125 -7.45 -3.46 -6.94
CA LEU A 125 -6.48 -4.33 -7.58
C LEU A 125 -5.94 -5.38 -6.62
N GLU A 126 -5.57 -4.99 -5.39
CA GLU A 126 -5.00 -5.92 -4.40
C GLU A 126 -5.98 -7.07 -4.08
N PHE A 127 -7.26 -6.78 -3.89
CA PHE A 127 -8.24 -7.79 -3.49
C PHE A 127 -8.97 -8.47 -4.66
N SER A 128 -8.80 -7.97 -5.89
CA SER A 128 -9.40 -8.59 -7.07
C SER A 128 -8.70 -9.89 -7.43
N LYS A 129 -9.49 -10.92 -7.77
CA LYS A 129 -8.99 -12.18 -8.34
C LYS A 129 -8.85 -12.10 -9.87
N ASP A 130 -9.66 -11.26 -10.51
CA ASP A 130 -9.79 -11.20 -11.96
C ASP A 130 -8.92 -10.08 -12.57
N GLN A 131 -8.79 -8.96 -11.86
CA GLN A 131 -7.97 -7.84 -12.31
C GLN A 131 -6.49 -8.13 -12.05
N LYS A 132 -5.71 -8.13 -13.11
CA LYS A 132 -4.27 -8.44 -13.08
C LYS A 132 -3.39 -7.25 -13.43
N MET A 133 -3.96 -6.18 -13.98
CA MET A 133 -3.21 -5.01 -14.42
C MET A 133 -3.96 -3.72 -14.09
N TYR A 134 -3.19 -2.71 -13.69
CA TYR A 134 -3.65 -1.34 -13.50
C TYR A 134 -2.71 -0.38 -14.22
N THR A 135 -3.23 0.48 -15.06
CA THR A 135 -2.46 1.51 -15.75
C THR A 135 -2.87 2.90 -15.28
N LEU A 136 -1.89 3.72 -14.94
CA LEU A 136 -2.10 5.06 -14.43
C LEU A 136 -1.36 6.08 -15.27
N SER A 137 -2.10 6.97 -15.93
CA SER A 137 -1.54 8.15 -16.57
C SER A 137 -2.07 9.41 -15.91
N MET A 138 -1.16 10.20 -15.36
CA MET A 138 -1.46 11.47 -14.71
C MET A 138 -0.40 12.51 -15.06
N PRO A 139 -0.70 13.81 -14.94
CA PRO A 139 0.32 14.85 -15.11
C PRO A 139 1.53 14.63 -14.20
N SER A 140 2.67 15.18 -14.58
CA SER A 140 3.87 15.14 -13.74
C SER A 140 3.64 15.89 -12.40
N ARG A 141 4.39 15.50 -11.35
CA ARG A 141 4.39 16.12 -10.02
C ARG A 141 3.10 15.99 -9.19
N VAL A 142 2.17 15.15 -9.58
CA VAL A 142 0.98 14.83 -8.77
C VAL A 142 1.22 13.72 -7.73
N GLY A 143 2.39 13.07 -7.78
CA GLY A 143 2.76 12.01 -6.82
C GLY A 143 2.57 10.58 -7.32
N LYS A 144 2.52 10.35 -8.64
CA LYS A 144 2.40 9.02 -9.25
C LYS A 144 3.42 8.00 -8.74
N SER A 145 4.69 8.37 -8.85
CA SER A 145 5.80 7.49 -8.47
C SER A 145 5.82 7.25 -6.96
N THR A 146 5.58 8.30 -6.16
CA THR A 146 5.53 8.19 -4.71
C THR A 146 4.40 7.27 -4.22
N ILE A 147 3.18 7.36 -4.80
CA ILE A 147 2.08 6.46 -4.44
C ILE A 147 2.42 5.01 -4.76
N MET A 148 3.18 4.75 -5.82
CA MET A 148 3.63 3.41 -6.19
C MET A 148 4.64 2.84 -5.17
N VAL A 149 5.55 3.68 -4.64
CA VAL A 149 6.48 3.27 -3.56
C VAL A 149 5.71 2.94 -2.29
N PHE A 150 4.73 3.76 -1.89
CA PHE A 150 3.86 3.45 -0.75
C PHE A 150 3.04 2.17 -0.97
N PHE A 151 2.53 1.96 -2.18
CA PHE A 151 1.81 0.73 -2.49
C PHE A 151 2.74 -0.49 -2.40
N GLY A 152 3.93 -0.42 -2.98
CA GLY A 152 4.94 -1.47 -2.86
C GLY A 152 5.27 -1.80 -1.41
N SER A 153 5.45 -0.79 -0.55
CA SER A 153 5.70 -1.00 0.88
C SER A 153 4.49 -1.63 1.59
N TRP A 154 3.25 -1.26 1.22
CA TRP A 154 2.05 -1.90 1.75
C TRP A 154 1.95 -3.37 1.36
N ILE A 155 2.33 -3.73 0.13
CA ILE A 155 2.43 -5.14 -0.29
C ILE A 155 3.46 -5.89 0.55
N GLY A 156 4.58 -5.25 0.90
CA GLY A 156 5.57 -5.84 1.81
C GLY A 156 5.04 -6.10 3.23
N LEU A 157 4.17 -5.24 3.73
CA LEU A 157 3.50 -5.47 5.01
C LEU A 157 2.57 -6.69 4.94
N ARG A 158 1.84 -6.83 3.84
CA ARG A 158 0.80 -7.87 3.65
C ARG A 158 1.36 -9.22 3.20
N HIS A 159 2.38 -9.19 2.34
CA HIS A 159 2.99 -10.34 1.69
C HIS A 159 4.52 -10.28 1.80
N PRO A 160 5.08 -10.40 3.01
CA PRO A 160 6.52 -10.24 3.22
C PRO A 160 7.38 -11.29 2.53
N ASP A 161 6.79 -12.42 2.15
CA ASP A 161 7.45 -13.53 1.43
C ASP A 161 7.23 -13.47 -0.09
N SER A 162 6.51 -12.46 -0.61
CA SER A 162 6.35 -12.31 -2.06
C SER A 162 7.63 -11.77 -2.70
N HIS A 163 7.81 -12.08 -4.00
CA HIS A 163 8.85 -11.47 -4.81
C HIS A 163 8.21 -10.42 -5.72
N ASN A 164 8.78 -9.24 -5.72
CA ASN A 164 8.29 -8.09 -6.46
C ASN A 164 9.42 -7.46 -7.28
N ALA A 165 9.06 -6.73 -8.32
CA ALA A 165 10.03 -5.98 -9.10
C ALA A 165 9.51 -4.59 -9.45
N LEU A 166 10.43 -3.62 -9.55
CA LEU A 166 10.17 -2.30 -10.09
C LEU A 166 11.09 -2.07 -11.29
N GLY A 167 10.49 -1.86 -12.43
CA GLY A 167 11.13 -1.59 -13.69
C GLY A 167 10.98 -0.14 -14.13
N THR A 168 12.06 0.46 -14.64
CA THR A 168 12.06 1.83 -15.16
C THR A 168 12.84 1.90 -16.48
N HIS A 169 12.83 3.07 -17.13
CA HIS A 169 13.62 3.28 -18.35
C HIS A 169 15.15 3.29 -18.12
N SER A 170 15.64 3.38 -16.88
CA SER A 170 17.08 3.45 -16.59
C SER A 170 17.44 2.99 -15.20
N GLY A 171 18.66 2.45 -15.04
CA GLY A 171 19.19 2.06 -13.73
C GLY A 171 19.30 3.23 -12.72
N MET A 172 19.52 4.45 -13.19
CA MET A 172 19.56 5.65 -12.32
C MET A 172 18.20 5.93 -11.67
N LEU A 173 17.11 5.79 -12.43
CA LEU A 173 15.77 5.97 -11.89
C LEU A 173 15.41 4.80 -10.96
N ALA A 174 15.83 3.59 -11.29
CA ALA A 174 15.65 2.43 -10.41
C ALA A 174 16.37 2.61 -9.05
N ASP A 175 17.60 3.16 -9.04
CA ASP A 175 18.34 3.50 -7.81
C ASP A 175 17.60 4.56 -6.96
N HIS A 176 16.96 5.53 -7.61
CA HIS A 176 16.14 6.51 -6.90
C HIS A 176 14.97 5.84 -6.17
N PHE A 177 14.22 4.97 -6.84
CA PHE A 177 13.13 4.20 -6.23
C PHE A 177 13.60 3.26 -5.12
N PHE A 178 14.74 2.62 -5.31
CA PHE A 178 15.37 1.80 -4.28
C PHE A 178 15.63 2.61 -3.00
N LYS A 179 16.18 3.81 -3.13
CA LYS A 179 16.45 4.71 -1.99
C LYS A 179 15.18 5.22 -1.33
N GLU A 180 14.18 5.60 -2.12
CA GLU A 180 12.88 6.02 -1.57
C GLU A 180 12.20 4.89 -0.80
N MET A 181 12.22 3.66 -1.34
CA MET A 181 11.67 2.49 -0.64
C MET A 181 12.43 2.23 0.66
N LEU A 182 13.76 2.25 0.65
CA LEU A 182 14.56 2.08 1.86
C LEU A 182 14.23 3.13 2.92
N GLU A 183 14.12 4.39 2.54
CA GLU A 183 13.75 5.47 3.45
C GLU A 183 12.38 5.20 4.09
N LEU A 184 11.37 4.81 3.30
CA LEU A 184 10.03 4.46 3.77
C LEU A 184 10.05 3.30 4.79
N LEU A 185 10.90 2.29 4.55
CA LEU A 185 10.98 1.10 5.39
C LEU A 185 11.80 1.29 6.67
N THR A 186 12.78 2.22 6.67
CA THR A 186 13.80 2.28 7.74
C THR A 186 13.85 3.59 8.51
N SER A 187 13.32 4.68 7.96
CA SER A 187 13.32 5.98 8.65
C SER A 187 12.31 6.01 9.80
N GLU A 188 12.72 6.62 10.92
CA GLU A 188 11.85 6.86 12.09
C GLU A 188 10.70 7.85 11.82
N GLU A 189 10.78 8.60 10.71
CA GLU A 189 9.70 9.49 10.28
C GLU A 189 8.47 8.73 9.78
N TYR A 190 8.66 7.46 9.38
CA TYR A 190 7.60 6.57 8.91
C TYR A 190 7.35 5.44 9.90
N CYS A 191 6.12 4.93 9.91
CA CYS A 191 5.71 3.92 10.89
C CYS A 191 5.77 2.47 10.34
N PHE A 192 6.53 2.23 9.28
CA PHE A 192 6.57 0.90 8.65
C PHE A 192 7.02 -0.21 9.62
N GLN A 193 8.13 -0.01 10.33
CA GLN A 193 8.66 -1.04 11.24
C GLN A 193 7.70 -1.35 12.39
N GLU A 194 6.98 -0.34 12.87
CA GLU A 194 5.95 -0.50 13.89
C GLU A 194 4.79 -1.36 13.37
N LEU A 195 4.25 -1.04 12.18
CA LEU A 195 3.21 -1.82 11.53
C LEU A 195 3.68 -3.25 11.22
N TYR A 196 4.88 -3.38 10.66
CA TYR A 196 5.45 -4.67 10.31
C TYR A 196 5.57 -5.58 11.53
N SER A 197 6.11 -5.07 12.63
CA SER A 197 6.25 -5.82 13.89
C SER A 197 4.90 -6.19 14.49
N TYR A 198 3.89 -5.34 14.34
CA TYR A 198 2.55 -5.58 14.85
C TYR A 198 1.83 -6.70 14.08
N PHE A 199 1.87 -6.67 12.75
CA PHE A 199 1.15 -7.63 11.90
C PHE A 199 1.95 -8.90 11.60
N ASN A 200 3.28 -8.87 11.72
CA ASN A 200 4.20 -9.97 11.46
C ASN A 200 5.07 -10.29 12.70
N PRO A 201 4.49 -10.55 13.89
CA PRO A 201 5.23 -10.63 15.16
C PRO A 201 6.25 -11.79 15.21
N ASN A 202 6.05 -12.80 14.39
CA ASN A 202 6.94 -13.99 14.30
C ASN A 202 7.99 -13.88 13.20
N THR A 203 7.97 -12.80 12.43
CA THR A 203 8.85 -12.60 11.29
C THR A 203 9.82 -11.47 11.61
N LYS A 204 11.11 -11.78 11.67
CA LYS A 204 12.13 -10.75 11.86
C LYS A 204 12.14 -9.83 10.64
N PHE A 205 12.04 -8.53 10.86
CA PHE A 205 12.37 -7.57 9.82
C PHE A 205 13.86 -7.74 9.48
N ILE A 206 14.12 -8.30 8.32
CA ILE A 206 15.49 -8.51 7.83
C ILE A 206 15.79 -7.39 6.86
N GLU A 207 16.60 -6.45 7.29
CA GLU A 207 17.20 -5.44 6.44
C GLU A 207 18.38 -6.05 5.67
N ASP A 208 18.11 -7.00 4.77
CA ASP A 208 19.11 -7.44 3.82
C ASP A 208 18.96 -6.60 2.55
N LYS A 209 19.76 -5.55 2.48
CA LYS A 209 19.83 -4.64 1.35
C LYS A 209 21.15 -4.83 0.62
N SER A 210 21.08 -4.93 -0.69
CA SER A 210 22.24 -4.82 -1.55
C SER A 210 22.12 -3.56 -2.40
N ALA A 211 22.90 -2.54 -2.06
CA ALA A 211 22.98 -1.30 -2.85
C ALA A 211 23.55 -1.58 -4.26
N GLU A 212 24.46 -2.52 -4.40
CA GLU A 212 25.03 -2.92 -5.68
C GLU A 212 24.00 -3.59 -6.59
N LYS A 213 23.11 -4.44 -6.00
CA LYS A 213 22.07 -5.15 -6.73
C LYS A 213 20.73 -4.43 -6.73
N MET A 214 20.60 -3.34 -5.95
CA MET A 214 19.34 -2.63 -5.72
C MET A 214 18.21 -3.60 -5.30
N THR A 215 18.44 -4.38 -4.26
CA THR A 215 17.49 -5.38 -3.75
C THR A 215 17.21 -5.20 -2.27
N ILE A 216 16.00 -5.54 -1.86
CA ILE A 216 15.54 -5.52 -0.46
C ILE A 216 14.92 -6.87 -0.12
N SER A 217 15.25 -7.44 1.04
CA SER A 217 14.59 -8.62 1.60
C SER A 217 13.94 -8.27 2.94
N LEU A 218 12.75 -8.80 3.22
CA LEU A 218 12.00 -8.49 4.45
C LEU A 218 11.93 -9.65 5.43
N ALA A 219 11.45 -10.80 5.00
CA ALA A 219 11.08 -11.89 5.92
C ALA A 219 12.13 -12.98 6.04
N SER A 220 12.73 -13.40 4.94
CA SER A 220 13.73 -14.47 4.87
C SER A 220 14.74 -14.23 3.76
N LYS A 221 15.91 -14.86 3.86
CA LYS A 221 16.81 -14.98 2.73
C LYS A 221 16.33 -16.14 1.87
N GLY A 222 15.42 -15.83 0.94
CA GLY A 222 15.05 -16.76 -0.12
C GLY A 222 16.03 -16.71 -1.30
N ASP A 223 15.75 -17.49 -2.33
CA ASP A 223 16.52 -17.49 -3.59
C ASP A 223 16.39 -16.13 -4.32
N PHE A 224 15.25 -15.45 -4.13
CA PHE A 224 14.99 -14.12 -4.66
C PHE A 224 14.69 -13.14 -3.53
N PRO A 225 15.06 -11.84 -3.70
CA PRO A 225 14.73 -10.80 -2.73
C PRO A 225 13.22 -10.48 -2.77
N TRP A 226 12.71 -9.89 -1.69
CA TRP A 226 11.35 -9.38 -1.66
C TRP A 226 11.08 -8.32 -2.73
N PHE A 227 12.06 -7.44 -3.00
CA PHE A 227 11.94 -6.41 -4.02
C PHE A 227 13.23 -6.22 -4.82
N ASN A 228 13.08 -6.14 -6.13
CA ASN A 228 14.15 -5.89 -7.09
C ASN A 228 13.88 -4.58 -7.83
N PHE A 229 14.89 -3.71 -7.94
CA PHE A 229 14.80 -2.45 -8.67
C PHE A 229 15.79 -2.46 -9.83
N THR A 230 15.32 -2.28 -11.05
CA THR A 230 16.22 -2.33 -12.22
C THR A 230 15.68 -1.54 -13.40
N GLY A 231 16.58 -0.99 -14.21
CA GLY A 231 16.23 -0.38 -15.48
C GLY A 231 15.90 -1.44 -16.54
N ILE A 232 15.18 -1.06 -17.60
CA ILE A 232 14.87 -1.93 -18.74
C ILE A 232 16.15 -2.41 -19.46
N ASP A 233 17.21 -1.60 -19.40
CA ASP A 233 18.54 -1.91 -19.92
C ASP A 233 19.36 -2.84 -19.01
N GLY A 234 18.89 -3.08 -17.79
CA GLY A 234 19.56 -3.92 -16.81
C GLY A 234 19.36 -5.42 -17.03
N THR A 235 19.89 -6.22 -16.07
CA THR A 235 19.80 -7.68 -16.10
C THR A 235 18.53 -8.15 -15.39
N TRP A 236 17.60 -8.72 -16.13
CA TRP A 236 16.34 -9.28 -15.63
C TRP A 236 16.40 -10.80 -15.52
N THR A 237 16.98 -11.46 -16.54
CA THR A 237 17.03 -12.93 -16.60
C THR A 237 17.92 -13.50 -15.51
N GLY A 238 17.37 -14.43 -14.72
CA GLY A 238 18.08 -15.09 -13.61
C GLY A 238 18.28 -14.23 -12.36
N MET A 239 17.86 -12.97 -12.38
CA MET A 239 17.99 -12.04 -11.25
C MET A 239 16.64 -11.63 -10.66
N VAL A 240 15.60 -11.61 -11.48
CA VAL A 240 14.25 -11.14 -11.11
C VAL A 240 13.26 -12.28 -11.26
N ASP A 241 12.44 -12.46 -10.24
CA ASP A 241 11.24 -13.30 -10.20
C ASP A 241 10.11 -12.49 -9.58
N VAL A 242 8.91 -12.56 -10.15
CA VAL A 242 7.71 -11.95 -9.58
C VAL A 242 6.76 -13.09 -9.23
N SER A 243 6.60 -13.35 -7.94
CA SER A 243 5.78 -14.46 -7.45
C SER A 243 4.30 -14.29 -7.80
N SER A 244 3.52 -15.38 -7.73
CA SER A 244 2.10 -15.40 -8.07
C SER A 244 1.23 -14.42 -7.24
N ASN A 245 1.68 -14.07 -6.05
CA ASN A 245 1.08 -13.05 -5.17
C ASN A 245 1.89 -11.74 -5.16
N GLY A 246 2.85 -11.59 -6.05
CA GLY A 246 3.71 -10.41 -6.17
C GLY A 246 3.24 -9.43 -7.22
N TYR A 247 4.01 -8.35 -7.33
CA TYR A 247 3.74 -7.22 -8.22
C TYR A 247 4.94 -6.89 -9.11
N LEU A 248 4.66 -6.67 -10.38
CA LEU A 248 5.54 -5.95 -11.29
C LEU A 248 5.08 -4.48 -11.32
N LEU A 249 5.91 -3.60 -10.80
CA LEU A 249 5.72 -2.16 -10.85
C LEU A 249 6.56 -1.58 -11.99
N VAL A 250 5.95 -0.79 -12.85
CA VAL A 250 6.60 -0.21 -14.02
C VAL A 250 6.39 1.30 -14.02
N ASP A 251 7.47 2.08 -14.04
CA ASP A 251 7.39 3.54 -14.08
C ASP A 251 8.17 4.13 -15.27
N ASP A 252 7.49 4.98 -16.02
CA ASP A 252 8.02 5.79 -17.13
C ASP A 252 9.02 5.04 -18.03
N LEU A 253 8.58 3.99 -18.76
CA LEU A 253 9.42 3.26 -19.71
C LEU A 253 9.86 4.12 -20.89
N VAL A 254 9.04 5.10 -21.28
CA VAL A 254 9.35 6.06 -22.33
C VAL A 254 10.12 7.23 -21.74
N ARG A 255 11.41 7.28 -22.07
CA ARG A 255 12.37 8.21 -21.45
C ARG A 255 11.99 9.68 -21.59
N ASP A 256 11.59 10.09 -22.80
CA ASP A 256 11.31 11.48 -23.14
C ASP A 256 10.50 11.60 -24.44
N ARG A 257 10.06 12.84 -24.77
CA ARG A 257 9.31 13.12 -25.98
C ARG A 257 10.07 12.76 -27.25
N THR A 258 11.40 12.90 -27.29
CA THR A 258 12.21 12.55 -28.46
C THR A 258 12.20 11.03 -28.69
N HIS A 259 12.19 10.25 -27.62
CA HIS A 259 12.02 8.80 -27.67
C HIS A 259 10.64 8.46 -28.24
N SER A 260 9.58 9.08 -27.75
CA SER A 260 8.19 8.82 -28.15
C SER A 260 7.89 9.17 -29.64
N LEU A 261 8.67 10.05 -30.24
CA LEU A 261 8.52 10.40 -31.67
C LEU A 261 9.12 9.37 -32.62
N SER A 262 9.85 8.37 -32.13
CA SER A 262 10.45 7.32 -32.96
C SER A 262 9.68 6.00 -32.87
N PRO A 263 8.87 5.62 -33.87
CA PRO A 263 8.12 4.36 -33.84
C PRO A 263 9.02 3.13 -33.61
N LYS A 264 10.25 3.17 -34.16
CA LYS A 264 11.20 2.09 -33.96
C LYS A 264 11.58 1.95 -32.48
N ARG A 265 11.97 3.06 -31.82
CA ARG A 265 12.34 3.03 -30.39
C ARG A 265 11.18 2.60 -29.52
N MET A 266 9.96 3.04 -29.83
CA MET A 266 8.76 2.63 -29.10
C MET A 266 8.54 1.12 -29.22
N ASN A 267 8.62 0.55 -30.44
CA ASN A 267 8.52 -0.89 -30.66
C ASN A 267 9.63 -1.67 -29.96
N ASP A 268 10.87 -1.16 -29.99
CA ASP A 268 12.01 -1.79 -29.31
C ASP A 268 11.76 -1.80 -27.78
N THR A 269 11.32 -0.68 -27.18
CA THR A 269 10.98 -0.58 -25.76
C THR A 269 9.85 -1.53 -25.37
N PHE A 270 8.81 -1.61 -26.20
CA PHE A 270 7.70 -2.54 -25.95
C PHE A 270 8.15 -4.01 -26.03
N ALA A 271 9.00 -4.36 -27.00
CA ALA A 271 9.56 -5.70 -27.10
C ALA A 271 10.45 -6.04 -25.89
N GLU A 272 11.28 -5.09 -25.43
CA GLU A 272 12.09 -5.28 -24.23
C GLU A 272 11.23 -5.41 -22.95
N TYR A 273 10.20 -4.60 -22.82
CA TYR A 273 9.24 -4.72 -21.71
C TYR A 273 8.62 -6.12 -21.66
N LEU A 274 8.11 -6.62 -22.80
CA LEU A 274 7.54 -7.97 -22.85
C LEU A 274 8.57 -9.05 -22.48
N ASN A 275 9.73 -9.04 -23.16
CA ASN A 275 10.72 -10.10 -23.06
C ASN A 275 11.52 -10.09 -21.75
N LYS A 276 11.70 -8.92 -21.13
CA LYS A 276 12.50 -8.78 -19.92
C LYS A 276 11.64 -8.73 -18.67
N MET A 277 10.58 -7.90 -18.66
CA MET A 277 9.79 -7.63 -17.45
C MET A 277 8.60 -8.58 -17.32
N VAL A 278 7.74 -8.64 -18.34
CA VAL A 278 6.52 -9.45 -18.30
C VAL A 278 6.84 -10.95 -18.18
N ASP A 279 7.87 -11.43 -18.89
CA ASP A 279 8.33 -12.82 -18.80
C ASP A 279 8.85 -13.23 -17.41
N ARG A 280 9.04 -12.30 -16.48
CA ARG A 280 9.43 -12.59 -15.09
C ARG A 280 8.25 -12.76 -14.15
N LYS A 281 7.04 -12.53 -14.63
CA LYS A 281 5.81 -12.69 -13.84
C LYS A 281 5.37 -14.15 -13.83
N ASN A 282 5.19 -14.72 -12.65
CA ASN A 282 4.50 -15.98 -12.47
C ASN A 282 2.99 -15.81 -12.69
N ASP A 283 2.30 -16.91 -13.01
CA ASP A 283 0.83 -16.88 -13.14
C ASP A 283 0.20 -16.41 -11.83
N GLY A 284 -0.70 -15.44 -11.92
CA GLY A 284 -1.31 -14.79 -10.76
C GLY A 284 -0.68 -13.45 -10.38
N ALA A 285 0.58 -13.20 -10.73
CA ALA A 285 1.25 -11.92 -10.47
C ALA A 285 0.50 -10.74 -11.10
N LYS A 286 0.45 -9.64 -10.35
CA LYS A 286 -0.23 -8.42 -10.79
C LYS A 286 0.77 -7.40 -11.31
N GLU A 287 0.25 -6.41 -12.01
CA GLU A 287 1.09 -5.38 -12.63
C GLU A 287 0.48 -4.00 -12.45
N ILE A 288 1.33 -3.03 -12.17
CA ILE A 288 0.98 -1.62 -12.15
C ILE A 288 1.93 -0.90 -13.09
N MET A 289 1.39 -0.28 -14.13
CA MET A 289 2.14 0.55 -15.05
C MET A 289 1.76 2.01 -14.83
N ILE A 290 2.75 2.82 -14.51
CA ILE A 290 2.61 4.26 -14.33
C ILE A 290 3.44 4.97 -15.39
N GLY A 291 2.86 5.98 -16.01
CA GLY A 291 3.58 6.73 -17.03
C GLY A 291 2.91 8.05 -17.37
N THR A 292 3.61 8.83 -18.16
CA THR A 292 3.06 9.99 -18.84
C THR A 292 2.86 9.60 -20.30
N LEU A 293 1.61 9.61 -20.77
CA LEU A 293 1.31 9.31 -22.17
C LEU A 293 1.94 10.39 -23.07
N TRP A 294 2.93 9.98 -23.84
CA TRP A 294 3.60 10.83 -24.84
C TRP A 294 3.12 10.55 -26.27
N ASN A 295 2.69 9.31 -26.53
CA ASN A 295 2.29 8.82 -27.83
C ASN A 295 1.23 7.73 -27.70
N VAL A 296 0.46 7.48 -28.75
CA VAL A 296 -0.52 6.37 -28.84
C VAL A 296 0.13 4.98 -28.89
N LEU A 297 1.45 4.92 -29.08
CA LEU A 297 2.26 3.71 -29.10
C LEU A 297 3.02 3.46 -27.80
N ASP A 298 2.74 4.24 -26.75
CA ASP A 298 3.32 3.99 -25.43
C ASP A 298 2.90 2.58 -24.96
N PRO A 299 3.81 1.80 -24.34
CA PRO A 299 3.57 0.45 -23.86
C PRO A 299 2.37 0.32 -22.96
#